data_072274033caa200112368f27e8a8028f
#
_entry.id   072274033caa200112368f27e8a8028f
#
_cell.length_a   1.000
_cell.length_b   1.000
_cell.length_c   1.000
_cell.angle_alpha   90.00
_cell.angle_beta   90.00
_cell.angle_gamma   90.00
#
_symmetry.space_group_name_H-M   'P 1'
#
loop_
_entity.id
_entity.type
_entity.pdbx_description
1 polymer ?
#
loop_
_entity_poly.entity_id
_entity_poly.type
_entity_poly.pdbx_seq_one_letter_code
_entity_poly.pdbx_strand_id
1 'polypeptide(L)'
;MAAALSELDPDVRAALEVAIERTRAVHADQRRTDTTTLFSSGASVTERWVPVERVGLYVPGGNAVYPSSVVMNVVPAQAAGVDSLVVASPPQAQFGGLPHPTILAAARLLGVDEVWAVGGAQAVALLAYGRSEERR
;
A
#
# COMPACT_ATOMS: atom_id res chain seq x y z
N MET A 1 7.56 2.42 13.74
CA MET A 1 7.54 1.20 12.88
C MET A 1 8.65 0.20 13.24
N ALA A 2 9.92 0.59 13.35
CA ALA A 2 10.99 -0.37 13.72
C ALA A 2 10.72 -1.06 15.07
N ALA A 3 10.41 -0.32 16.12
CA ALA A 3 10.04 -0.88 17.43
C ALA A 3 8.83 -1.82 17.33
N ALA A 4 7.79 -1.43 16.61
CA ALA A 4 6.61 -2.27 16.42
C ALA A 4 6.93 -3.61 15.72
N LEU A 5 7.90 -3.62 14.81
CA LEU A 5 8.36 -4.86 14.18
C LEU A 5 9.21 -5.73 15.12
N SER A 6 10.05 -5.13 15.96
CA SER A 6 10.85 -5.89 16.92
C SER A 6 10.05 -6.53 18.05
N GLU A 7 8.89 -5.93 18.39
CA GLU A 7 7.97 -6.39 19.42
C GLU A 7 6.84 -7.28 18.88
N LEU A 8 6.78 -7.49 17.56
CA LEU A 8 5.75 -8.31 16.93
C LEU A 8 5.90 -9.77 17.35
N ASP A 9 4.78 -10.40 17.70
CA ASP A 9 4.72 -11.83 17.97
C ASP A 9 5.33 -12.64 16.81
N PRO A 10 6.27 -13.58 17.10
CA PRO A 10 6.97 -14.33 16.07
C PRO A 10 6.06 -15.13 15.15
N ASP A 11 4.95 -15.70 15.65
CA ASP A 11 4.01 -16.48 14.86
C ASP A 11 3.21 -15.57 13.93
N VAL A 12 2.80 -14.39 14.41
CA VAL A 12 2.16 -13.36 13.59
C VAL A 12 3.09 -12.84 12.50
N ARG A 13 4.37 -12.67 12.84
CA ARG A 13 5.40 -12.26 11.88
C ARG A 13 5.55 -13.31 10.78
N ALA A 14 5.71 -14.58 11.13
CA ALA A 14 5.85 -15.68 10.17
C ALA A 14 4.62 -15.78 9.26
N ALA A 15 3.40 -15.64 9.82
CA ALA A 15 2.16 -15.64 9.05
C ALA A 15 2.10 -14.47 8.05
N LEU A 16 2.53 -13.27 8.45
CA LEU A 16 2.59 -12.11 7.57
C LEU A 16 3.62 -12.29 6.44
N GLU A 17 4.80 -12.81 6.74
CA GLU A 17 5.83 -13.09 5.75
C GLU A 17 5.33 -14.08 4.67
N VAL A 18 4.65 -15.16 5.07
CA VAL A 18 4.01 -16.11 4.14
C VAL A 18 2.90 -15.42 3.31
N ALA A 19 2.07 -14.59 3.95
CA ALA A 19 1.00 -13.86 3.25
C ALA A 19 1.60 -12.89 2.21
N ILE A 20 2.66 -12.18 2.55
CA ILE A 20 3.37 -11.27 1.65
C ILE A 20 3.95 -12.03 0.45
N GLU A 21 4.63 -13.15 0.67
CA GLU A 21 5.22 -13.98 -0.38
C GLU A 21 4.15 -14.44 -1.38
N ARG A 22 3.06 -15.04 -0.86
CA ARG A 22 1.97 -15.55 -1.70
C ARG A 22 1.27 -14.43 -2.49
N THR A 23 1.02 -13.30 -1.84
CA THR A 23 0.39 -12.15 -2.50
C THR A 23 1.30 -11.57 -3.59
N ARG A 24 2.62 -11.49 -3.35
CA ARG A 24 3.59 -11.07 -4.36
C ARG A 24 3.59 -11.99 -5.57
N ALA A 25 3.56 -13.31 -5.38
CA ALA A 25 3.52 -14.28 -6.47
C ALA A 25 2.28 -14.06 -7.35
N VAL A 26 1.08 -13.93 -6.75
CA VAL A 26 -0.17 -13.69 -7.50
C VAL A 26 -0.11 -12.39 -8.28
N HIS A 27 0.34 -11.28 -7.66
CA HIS A 27 0.37 -9.99 -8.32
C HIS A 27 1.50 -9.86 -9.36
N ALA A 28 2.57 -10.63 -9.26
CA ALA A 28 3.57 -10.73 -10.32
C ALA A 28 2.97 -11.28 -11.61
N ASP A 29 2.12 -12.32 -11.52
CA ASP A 29 1.43 -12.93 -12.66
C ASP A 29 0.36 -12.00 -13.28
N GLN A 30 -0.16 -11.06 -12.51
CA GLN A 30 -1.16 -10.08 -12.98
C GLN A 30 -0.54 -8.88 -13.70
N ARG A 31 0.77 -8.71 -13.62
CA ARG A 31 1.44 -7.58 -14.26
C ARG A 31 1.37 -7.69 -15.78
N ARG A 32 0.79 -6.66 -16.40
CA ARG A 32 0.70 -6.57 -17.86
C ARG A 32 1.94 -5.90 -18.46
N THR A 33 2.18 -6.19 -19.74
CA THR A 33 3.22 -5.55 -20.56
C THR A 33 2.58 -4.70 -21.65
N ASP A 34 3.33 -3.72 -22.15
CA ASP A 34 2.92 -2.91 -23.28
C ASP A 34 2.66 -3.78 -24.51
N THR A 35 1.60 -3.48 -25.25
CA THR A 35 1.22 -4.20 -26.46
C THR A 35 1.11 -3.24 -27.63
N THR A 36 1.77 -3.53 -28.75
CA THR A 36 1.71 -2.71 -29.96
C THR A 36 1.01 -3.46 -31.08
N THR A 37 -0.03 -2.86 -31.62
CA THR A 37 -0.73 -3.32 -32.82
C THR A 37 -0.25 -2.55 -34.04
N LEU A 38 0.19 -3.26 -35.07
CA LEU A 38 0.62 -2.70 -36.35
C LEU A 38 -0.49 -2.86 -37.39
N PHE A 39 -0.69 -1.84 -38.20
CA PHE A 39 -1.65 -1.81 -39.30
C PHE A 39 -0.92 -1.84 -40.65
N SER A 40 -1.58 -2.36 -41.69
CA SER A 40 -1.04 -2.45 -43.06
C SER A 40 -0.69 -1.08 -43.67
N SER A 41 -1.29 0.01 -43.17
CA SER A 41 -0.97 1.38 -43.56
C SER A 41 0.37 1.91 -43.02
N GLY A 42 1.07 1.12 -42.19
CA GLY A 42 2.27 1.57 -41.46
C GLY A 42 1.98 2.33 -40.16
N ALA A 43 0.72 2.53 -39.83
CA ALA A 43 0.32 3.09 -38.54
C ALA A 43 0.47 2.05 -37.40
N SER A 44 0.67 2.52 -36.18
CA SER A 44 0.71 1.67 -34.98
C SER A 44 -0.04 2.31 -33.83
N VAL A 45 -0.62 1.45 -32.97
CA VAL A 45 -1.21 1.86 -31.69
C VAL A 45 -0.56 1.04 -30.57
N THR A 46 -0.06 1.71 -29.57
CA THR A 46 0.56 1.08 -28.40
C THR A 46 -0.30 1.31 -27.15
N GLU A 47 -0.76 0.24 -26.53
CA GLU A 47 -1.32 0.25 -25.18
C GLU A 47 -0.16 0.19 -24.18
N ARG A 48 -0.06 1.23 -23.34
CA ARG A 48 1.01 1.34 -22.35
C ARG A 48 0.47 1.21 -20.94
N TRP A 49 1.19 0.47 -20.12
CA TRP A 49 0.93 0.30 -18.69
C TRP A 49 1.91 1.15 -17.88
N VAL A 50 1.46 2.34 -17.50
CA VAL A 50 2.29 3.31 -16.76
C VAL A 50 1.79 3.36 -15.32
N PRO A 51 2.65 3.07 -14.31
CA PRO A 51 2.28 3.23 -12.91
C PRO A 51 2.00 4.69 -12.58
N VAL A 52 1.15 4.93 -11.59
CA VAL A 52 1.01 6.25 -10.99
C VAL A 52 2.25 6.56 -10.15
N GLU A 53 2.64 7.83 -10.05
CA GLU A 53 3.85 8.24 -9.34
C GLU A 53 3.73 8.01 -7.83
N ARG A 54 2.56 8.31 -7.26
CA ARG A 54 2.31 8.20 -5.81
C ARG A 54 0.90 7.69 -5.53
N VAL A 55 0.78 6.83 -4.52
CA VAL A 55 -0.53 6.31 -4.09
C VAL A 55 -0.69 6.39 -2.58
N GLY A 56 -1.87 6.79 -2.14
CA GLY A 56 -2.31 6.73 -0.76
C GLY A 56 -3.20 5.50 -0.53
N LEU A 57 -2.84 4.69 0.45
CA LEU A 57 -3.49 3.43 0.77
C LEU A 57 -4.17 3.54 2.13
N TYR A 58 -5.48 3.30 2.18
CA TYR A 58 -6.23 3.35 3.43
C TYR A 58 -6.36 1.95 4.05
N VAL A 59 -5.92 1.83 5.29
CA VAL A 59 -6.04 0.60 6.09
C VAL A 59 -6.96 0.86 7.27
N PRO A 60 -8.09 0.14 7.38
CA PRO A 60 -9.01 0.30 8.48
C PRO A 60 -8.34 0.02 9.83
N GLY A 61 -8.78 0.74 10.86
CA GLY A 61 -8.41 0.53 12.25
C GLY A 61 -9.65 0.60 13.13
N GLY A 62 -9.49 0.39 14.43
CA GLY A 62 -10.56 0.41 15.41
C GLY A 62 -10.59 -0.87 16.25
N ASN A 63 -11.78 -1.43 16.48
CA ASN A 63 -11.96 -2.62 17.33
C ASN A 63 -11.34 -3.90 16.75
N ALA A 64 -11.17 -3.96 15.44
CA ALA A 64 -10.53 -5.08 14.76
C ALA A 64 -9.29 -4.60 14.01
N VAL A 65 -8.24 -5.41 14.03
CA VAL A 65 -6.95 -5.11 13.38
C VAL A 65 -6.80 -6.02 12.18
N TYR A 66 -6.57 -5.41 11.02
CA TYR A 66 -6.45 -6.13 9.75
C TYR A 66 -5.08 -5.88 9.10
N PRO A 67 -4.00 -6.51 9.60
CA PRO A 67 -2.69 -6.37 8.96
C PRO A 67 -2.67 -6.94 7.54
N SER A 68 -3.57 -7.89 7.22
CA SER A 68 -3.81 -8.37 5.87
C SER A 68 -4.19 -7.24 4.90
N SER A 69 -4.92 -6.22 5.36
CA SER A 69 -5.26 -5.05 4.52
C SER A 69 -4.03 -4.26 4.12
N VAL A 70 -2.98 -4.22 4.95
CA VAL A 70 -1.69 -3.61 4.56
C VAL A 70 -1.10 -4.41 3.40
N VAL A 71 -1.04 -5.73 3.52
CA VAL A 71 -0.50 -6.63 2.49
C VAL A 71 -1.28 -6.48 1.18
N MET A 72 -2.62 -6.54 1.26
CA MET A 72 -3.53 -6.47 0.11
C MET A 72 -3.48 -5.13 -0.64
N ASN A 73 -3.09 -4.05 0.02
CA ASN A 73 -2.96 -2.73 -0.60
C ASN A 73 -1.53 -2.45 -1.09
N VAL A 74 -0.53 -2.73 -0.26
CA VAL A 74 0.86 -2.38 -0.56
C VAL A 74 1.47 -3.28 -1.63
N VAL A 75 1.26 -4.60 -1.55
CA VAL A 75 1.88 -5.54 -2.50
C VAL A 75 1.45 -5.29 -3.95
N PRO A 76 0.15 -5.12 -4.28
CA PRO A 76 -0.24 -4.81 -5.66
C PRO A 76 0.30 -3.46 -6.14
N ALA A 77 0.36 -2.45 -5.27
CA ALA A 77 0.94 -1.16 -5.64
C ALA A 77 2.44 -1.27 -5.97
N GLN A 78 3.19 -2.02 -5.15
CA GLN A 78 4.61 -2.33 -5.43
C GLN A 78 4.78 -3.16 -6.71
N ALA A 79 3.92 -4.18 -6.92
CA ALA A 79 3.95 -5.01 -8.14
C ALA A 79 3.63 -4.18 -9.40
N ALA A 80 2.76 -3.18 -9.30
CA ALA A 80 2.46 -2.24 -10.38
C ALA A 80 3.62 -1.28 -10.69
N GLY A 81 4.64 -1.19 -9.83
CA GLY A 81 5.79 -0.30 -10.01
C GLY A 81 5.56 1.13 -9.52
N VAL A 82 4.69 1.31 -8.53
CA VAL A 82 4.49 2.63 -7.89
C VAL A 82 5.69 2.99 -7.03
N ASP A 83 6.30 4.13 -7.29
CA ASP A 83 7.55 4.56 -6.63
C ASP A 83 7.32 5.08 -5.20
N SER A 84 6.20 5.76 -4.95
CA SER A 84 5.91 6.39 -3.66
C SER A 84 4.59 5.89 -3.08
N LEU A 85 4.64 5.41 -1.84
CA LEU A 85 3.50 4.86 -1.11
C LEU A 85 3.35 5.55 0.25
N VAL A 86 2.10 5.90 0.60
CA VAL A 86 1.74 6.26 1.97
C VAL A 86 0.59 5.38 2.45
N VAL A 87 0.69 4.87 3.66
CA VAL A 87 -0.39 4.14 4.33
C VAL A 87 -1.05 5.06 5.34
N ALA A 88 -2.37 5.24 5.26
CA ALA A 88 -3.16 5.93 6.26
C ALA A 88 -3.96 4.91 7.09
N SER A 89 -3.87 5.00 8.40
CA SER A 89 -4.65 4.17 9.33
C SER A 89 -5.05 4.98 10.57
N PRO A 90 -6.26 4.76 11.12
CA PRO A 90 -6.76 5.54 12.23
C PRO A 90 -5.85 5.51 13.46
N PRO A 91 -5.66 6.65 14.14
CA PRO A 91 -4.98 6.71 15.42
C PRO A 91 -5.77 5.97 16.50
N GLN A 92 -5.10 5.34 17.45
CA GLN A 92 -5.70 4.65 18.57
C GLN A 92 -5.16 5.19 19.89
N ALA A 93 -6.06 5.57 20.79
CA ALA A 93 -5.70 6.22 22.07
C ALA A 93 -4.77 5.34 22.92
N GLN A 94 -5.03 4.01 22.94
CA GLN A 94 -4.21 3.04 23.71
C GLN A 94 -2.78 2.92 23.21
N PHE A 95 -2.48 3.42 22.00
CA PHE A 95 -1.13 3.43 21.41
C PHE A 95 -0.60 4.85 21.22
N GLY A 96 -0.99 5.78 22.09
CA GLY A 96 -0.50 7.15 22.08
C GLY A 96 -0.87 7.93 20.82
N GLY A 97 -2.00 7.60 20.19
CA GLY A 97 -2.45 8.25 18.95
C GLY A 97 -1.77 7.72 17.68
N LEU A 98 -1.02 6.65 17.78
CA LEU A 98 -0.47 5.95 16.60
C LEU A 98 -1.46 4.90 16.08
N PRO A 99 -1.34 4.45 14.83
CA PRO A 99 -1.98 3.24 14.35
C PRO A 99 -1.57 2.01 15.17
N HIS A 100 -2.37 0.95 15.09
CA HIS A 100 -2.09 -0.29 15.82
C HIS A 100 -0.69 -0.82 15.51
N PRO A 101 0.10 -1.30 16.51
CA PRO A 101 1.47 -1.77 16.31
C PRO A 101 1.60 -2.83 15.23
N THR A 102 0.66 -3.78 15.13
CA THR A 102 0.68 -4.81 14.07
C THR A 102 0.53 -4.21 12.66
N ILE A 103 -0.23 -3.11 12.48
CA ILE A 103 -0.30 -2.39 11.21
C ILE A 103 1.04 -1.75 10.87
N LEU A 104 1.68 -1.10 11.86
CA LEU A 104 2.99 -0.48 11.70
C LEU A 104 4.08 -1.52 11.40
N ALA A 105 4.01 -2.70 12.02
CA ALA A 105 4.91 -3.82 11.78
C ALA A 105 4.74 -4.38 10.36
N ALA A 106 3.49 -4.63 9.92
CA ALA A 106 3.19 -5.09 8.56
C ALA A 106 3.67 -4.08 7.50
N ALA A 107 3.45 -2.79 7.71
CA ALA A 107 3.96 -1.74 6.84
C ALA A 107 5.50 -1.77 6.76
N ARG A 108 6.17 -1.97 7.89
CA ARG A 108 7.65 -2.07 7.94
C ARG A 108 8.17 -3.33 7.24
N LEU A 109 7.52 -4.49 7.38
CA LEU A 109 7.87 -5.73 6.66
C LEU A 109 7.80 -5.54 5.13
N LEU A 110 6.89 -4.70 4.67
CA LEU A 110 6.70 -4.37 3.27
C LEU A 110 7.60 -3.22 2.77
N GLY A 111 8.43 -2.66 3.63
CA GLY A 111 9.32 -1.55 3.27
C GLY A 111 8.62 -0.20 3.10
N VAL A 112 7.42 -0.04 3.65
CA VAL A 112 6.72 1.25 3.66
C VAL A 112 7.39 2.18 4.68
N ASP A 113 7.81 3.35 4.24
CA ASP A 113 8.49 4.34 5.07
C ASP A 113 7.56 5.41 5.63
N GLU A 114 6.38 5.59 5.03
CA GLU A 114 5.43 6.66 5.38
C GLU A 114 4.08 6.08 5.82
N VAL A 115 3.72 6.34 7.09
CA VAL A 115 2.42 5.95 7.67
C VAL A 115 1.81 7.15 8.39
N TRP A 116 0.56 7.48 8.03
CA TRP A 116 -0.19 8.58 8.62
C TRP A 116 -1.23 8.08 9.62
N ALA A 117 -1.22 8.65 10.81
CA ALA A 117 -2.20 8.39 11.86
C ALA A 117 -3.47 9.20 11.62
N VAL A 118 -4.21 8.86 10.57
CA VAL A 118 -5.45 9.53 10.17
C VAL A 118 -6.47 8.52 9.69
N GLY A 119 -7.75 8.72 9.98
CA GLY A 119 -8.82 7.79 9.65
C GLY A 119 -10.11 8.46 9.20
N GLY A 120 -11.09 7.64 8.84
CA GLY A 120 -12.40 8.08 8.36
C GLY A 120 -12.40 8.56 6.91
N ALA A 121 -13.58 9.00 6.44
CA ALA A 121 -13.76 9.48 5.06
C ALA A 121 -12.86 10.67 4.71
N GLN A 122 -12.57 11.52 5.69
CA GLN A 122 -11.66 12.67 5.55
C GLN A 122 -10.22 12.24 5.22
N ALA A 123 -9.77 11.08 5.72
CA ALA A 123 -8.45 10.54 5.37
C ALA A 123 -8.39 10.16 3.89
N VAL A 124 -9.44 9.52 3.37
CA VAL A 124 -9.55 9.15 1.95
C VAL A 124 -9.59 10.41 1.07
N ALA A 125 -10.36 11.42 1.48
CA ALA A 125 -10.39 12.70 0.79
C ALA A 125 -9.02 13.40 0.79
N LEU A 126 -8.30 13.36 1.92
CA LEU A 126 -6.94 13.90 2.03
C LEU A 126 -5.96 13.19 1.08
N LEU A 127 -6.03 11.86 1.00
CA LEU A 127 -5.19 11.08 0.09
C LEU A 127 -5.51 11.37 -1.38
N ALA A 128 -6.79 11.59 -1.72
CA ALA A 128 -7.23 11.82 -3.10
C ALA A 128 -6.96 13.25 -3.58
N TYR A 129 -7.17 14.24 -2.71
CA TYR A 129 -7.15 15.66 -3.09
C TYR A 129 -5.94 16.43 -2.56
N GLY A 130 -5.16 15.86 -1.65
CA GLY A 130 -4.06 16.55 -0.98
C GLY A 130 -4.52 17.71 -0.09
N ARG A 131 -3.59 18.44 0.47
CA ARG A 131 -3.85 19.72 1.13
C ARG A 131 -3.90 20.82 0.08
N SER A 132 -4.65 21.90 0.35
CA SER A 132 -4.85 23.02 -0.58
C SER A 132 -3.53 23.68 -1.05
N GLU A 133 -2.45 23.53 -0.30
CA GLU A 133 -1.13 24.06 -0.62
C GLU A 133 -0.32 23.19 -1.60
N GLU A 134 -0.71 21.94 -1.80
CA GLU A 134 -0.01 20.96 -2.67
C GLU A 134 -0.60 20.92 -4.10
N ARG A 135 -1.61 21.74 -4.38
CA ARG A 135 -2.29 21.80 -5.70
C ARG A 135 -1.63 22.79 -6.68
N ARG A 136 -0.36 23.02 -6.59
CA ARG A 136 0.33 23.91 -7.55
C ARG A 136 1.27 23.14 -8.46
#